data_60cbb06d5f6500a2da4c1ae0a23109be
#
_entry.id   60cbb06d5f6500a2da4c1ae0a23109be
#
_cell.length_a   1.000
_cell.length_b   1.000
_cell.length_c   1.000
_cell.angle_alpha   90.00
_cell.angle_beta   90.00
_cell.angle_gamma   90.00
#
_symmetry.space_group_name_H-M   'P 1'
#
loop_
_entity.id
_entity.type
_entity.pdbx_description
1 polymer ?
#
loop_
_entity_poly.entity_id
_entity_poly.type
_entity_poly.pdbx_seq_one_letter_code
_entity_poly.pdbx_strand_id
1 'polypeptide(L)'
;MSDNSTSKFISLILRHKPETIGITLDEHGWANVDELIEGVSKTHPLTRESLEEIVRTDEKQRYSFNEDHSLIRANQGHSIPVDVELEKVKPPKYLYHGTGAKFTSSIDQQGLIPKSRLYVHLSSDYETAVKVGSRHGKPVVYLVNAEQMETEGYAFYCSVNGVWLTKRVPVKYLKQVDVTFVESSKIVSELKAVFEKEDAAEIAEETILPKHKWQDLQQALFSILQDDAFSENDYQIMAEIIWSAVLAGEKVDTETAIGLLYYRLGNENDPYGNNTIWSIAARLKDLDYANSEYNPLRDPAILKRLASLGIHISKNVNSSEA
;
A
#
# COMPACT_ATOMS: atom_id res chain seq x y z
N MET A 1 -6.44 11.97 -32.88
CA MET A 1 -7.50 11.52 -31.96
C MET A 1 -8.07 10.13 -32.29
N SER A 2 -7.56 9.41 -33.29
CA SER A 2 -8.01 8.05 -33.67
C SER A 2 -7.42 6.91 -32.79
N ASP A 3 -6.32 7.11 -32.10
CA ASP A 3 -5.58 6.03 -31.43
C ASP A 3 -6.29 5.33 -30.28
N ASN A 4 -7.11 6.04 -29.51
CA ASN A 4 -7.73 5.43 -28.32
C ASN A 4 -8.85 4.42 -28.66
N SER A 5 -9.58 4.59 -29.77
CA SER A 5 -10.65 3.67 -30.19
C SER A 5 -10.04 2.40 -30.82
N THR A 6 -9.03 2.57 -31.67
CA THR A 6 -8.32 1.48 -32.33
C THR A 6 -7.59 0.61 -31.30
N SER A 7 -6.86 1.20 -30.35
CA SER A 7 -6.20 0.48 -29.26
C SER A 7 -7.18 -0.31 -28.38
N LYS A 8 -8.37 0.27 -28.08
CA LYS A 8 -9.42 -0.45 -27.36
C LYS A 8 -9.96 -1.64 -28.17
N PHE A 9 -10.14 -1.46 -29.49
CA PHE A 9 -10.60 -2.53 -30.36
C PHE A 9 -9.57 -3.65 -30.47
N ILE A 10 -8.28 -3.33 -30.65
CA ILE A 10 -7.18 -4.31 -30.59
C ILE A 10 -7.19 -5.07 -29.26
N SER A 11 -7.39 -4.36 -28.13
CA SER A 11 -7.52 -5.01 -26.81
C SER A 11 -8.70 -6.00 -26.75
N LEU A 12 -9.83 -5.66 -27.35
CA LEU A 12 -11.00 -6.54 -27.41
C LEU A 12 -10.68 -7.83 -28.21
N ILE A 13 -10.04 -7.66 -29.34
CA ILE A 13 -9.67 -8.77 -30.24
C ILE A 13 -8.68 -9.70 -29.54
N LEU A 14 -7.55 -9.19 -29.10
CA LEU A 14 -6.46 -10.00 -28.54
C LEU A 14 -6.76 -10.63 -27.18
N ARG A 15 -7.78 -10.16 -26.45
CA ARG A 15 -8.09 -10.66 -25.11
C ARG A 15 -9.39 -11.44 -25.01
N HIS A 16 -10.34 -11.14 -25.87
CA HIS A 16 -11.72 -11.56 -25.64
C HIS A 16 -12.41 -12.16 -26.85
N LYS A 17 -12.22 -11.58 -28.04
CA LYS A 17 -13.06 -11.89 -29.22
C LYS A 17 -12.27 -11.86 -30.55
N PRO A 18 -11.24 -12.72 -30.72
CA PRO A 18 -10.48 -12.77 -31.98
C PRO A 18 -11.35 -13.10 -33.18
N GLU A 19 -12.42 -13.89 -32.98
CA GLU A 19 -13.38 -14.25 -33.99
C GLU A 19 -14.12 -13.06 -34.62
N THR A 20 -14.17 -11.91 -33.94
CA THR A 20 -14.83 -10.69 -34.48
C THR A 20 -14.23 -10.22 -35.78
N ILE A 21 -12.94 -10.46 -35.99
CA ILE A 21 -12.23 -10.13 -37.23
C ILE A 21 -11.76 -11.37 -37.99
N GLY A 22 -12.15 -12.57 -37.51
CA GLY A 22 -11.88 -13.83 -38.16
C GLY A 22 -10.46 -14.38 -37.98
N ILE A 23 -9.74 -13.94 -36.92
CA ILE A 23 -8.41 -14.47 -36.59
C ILE A 23 -8.48 -15.47 -35.46
N THR A 24 -7.44 -16.28 -35.33
CA THR A 24 -7.21 -17.18 -34.18
C THR A 24 -5.95 -16.79 -33.45
N LEU A 25 -5.93 -17.03 -32.14
CA LEU A 25 -4.73 -16.93 -31.33
C LEU A 25 -4.18 -18.33 -31.11
N ASP A 26 -2.85 -18.42 -30.96
CA ASP A 26 -2.24 -19.68 -30.54
C ASP A 26 -2.45 -19.93 -29.04
N GLU A 27 -1.91 -21.04 -28.53
CA GLU A 27 -2.03 -21.44 -27.12
C GLU A 27 -1.41 -20.43 -26.14
N HIS A 28 -0.50 -19.57 -26.61
CA HIS A 28 0.17 -18.53 -25.85
C HIS A 28 -0.42 -17.13 -26.08
N GLY A 29 -1.52 -17.03 -26.82
CA GLY A 29 -2.23 -15.78 -27.08
C GLY A 29 -1.63 -14.92 -28.19
N TRP A 30 -0.71 -15.46 -29.00
CA TRP A 30 -0.16 -14.77 -30.15
C TRP A 30 -1.10 -14.76 -31.34
N ALA A 31 -1.19 -13.63 -32.01
CA ALA A 31 -1.87 -13.43 -33.29
C ALA A 31 -0.85 -13.06 -34.37
N ASN A 32 -1.11 -13.48 -35.60
CA ASN A 32 -0.35 -12.98 -36.74
C ASN A 32 -0.63 -11.48 -36.94
N VAL A 33 0.43 -10.69 -37.12
CA VAL A 33 0.33 -9.23 -37.24
C VAL A 33 -0.38 -8.79 -38.51
N ASP A 34 -0.11 -9.45 -39.63
CA ASP A 34 -0.73 -9.11 -40.92
C ASP A 34 -2.24 -9.44 -40.93
N GLU A 35 -2.63 -10.59 -40.35
CA GLU A 35 -4.04 -10.95 -40.17
C GLU A 35 -4.76 -9.97 -39.23
N LEU A 36 -4.11 -9.56 -38.16
CA LEU A 36 -4.66 -8.54 -37.24
C LEU A 36 -4.89 -7.22 -37.96
N ILE A 37 -3.90 -6.74 -38.73
CA ILE A 37 -4.00 -5.48 -39.48
C ILE A 37 -5.12 -5.58 -40.51
N GLU A 38 -5.15 -6.64 -41.31
CA GLU A 38 -6.20 -6.86 -42.31
C GLU A 38 -7.60 -6.89 -41.67
N GLY A 39 -7.75 -7.63 -40.57
CA GLY A 39 -9.04 -7.76 -39.90
C GLY A 39 -9.53 -6.46 -39.26
N VAL A 40 -8.63 -5.74 -38.54
CA VAL A 40 -8.95 -4.48 -37.88
C VAL A 40 -9.23 -3.37 -38.91
N SER A 41 -8.49 -3.33 -40.02
CA SER A 41 -8.61 -2.30 -41.05
C SER A 41 -9.99 -2.27 -41.74
N LYS A 42 -10.78 -3.31 -41.58
CA LYS A 42 -12.17 -3.33 -42.08
C LYS A 42 -13.09 -2.36 -41.35
N THR A 43 -12.72 -1.98 -40.12
CA THR A 43 -13.57 -1.10 -39.26
C THR A 43 -12.82 0.05 -38.64
N HIS A 44 -11.50 -0.06 -38.43
CA HIS A 44 -10.65 0.96 -37.82
C HIS A 44 -9.38 1.10 -38.68
N PRO A 45 -9.02 2.29 -39.15
CA PRO A 45 -7.78 2.47 -39.91
C PRO A 45 -6.57 1.95 -39.11
N LEU A 46 -5.86 0.99 -39.67
CA LEU A 46 -4.68 0.40 -39.05
C LEU A 46 -3.64 0.00 -40.12
N THR A 47 -2.44 0.54 -40.02
CA THR A 47 -1.27 0.11 -40.78
C THR A 47 -0.26 -0.51 -39.85
N ARG A 48 0.79 -1.15 -40.38
CA ARG A 48 1.88 -1.69 -39.58
C ARG A 48 2.56 -0.60 -38.75
N GLU A 49 2.85 0.52 -39.36
CA GLU A 49 3.50 1.65 -38.71
C GLU A 49 2.63 2.21 -37.56
N SER A 50 1.32 2.34 -37.80
CA SER A 50 0.40 2.81 -36.75
C SER A 50 0.22 1.77 -35.64
N LEU A 51 0.27 0.48 -35.90
CA LEU A 51 0.23 -0.58 -34.90
C LEU A 51 1.50 -0.55 -34.04
N GLU A 52 2.67 -0.44 -34.66
CA GLU A 52 3.96 -0.31 -33.95
C GLU A 52 3.99 0.95 -33.07
N GLU A 53 3.46 2.06 -33.58
CA GLU A 53 3.34 3.28 -32.79
C GLU A 53 2.39 3.12 -31.60
N ILE A 54 1.23 2.46 -31.79
CA ILE A 54 0.29 2.15 -30.69
C ILE A 54 0.99 1.31 -29.62
N VAL A 55 1.75 0.28 -29.99
CA VAL A 55 2.45 -0.58 -29.03
C VAL A 55 3.57 0.19 -28.34
N ARG A 56 4.35 0.98 -29.07
CA ARG A 56 5.47 1.76 -28.57
C ARG A 56 5.05 2.84 -27.58
N THR A 57 3.90 3.50 -27.85
CA THR A 57 3.41 4.63 -27.05
C THR A 57 2.40 4.24 -25.98
N ASP A 58 2.06 2.94 -25.89
CA ASP A 58 1.13 2.47 -24.86
C ASP A 58 1.77 2.50 -23.46
N GLU A 59 1.53 3.58 -22.72
CA GLU A 59 2.00 3.74 -21.34
C GLU A 59 1.65 2.54 -20.43
N LYS A 60 0.62 1.77 -20.79
CA LYS A 60 0.17 0.59 -20.04
C LYS A 60 0.80 -0.71 -20.53
N GLN A 61 1.63 -0.64 -21.55
CA GLN A 61 2.30 -1.80 -22.14
C GLN A 61 1.36 -3.03 -22.29
N ARG A 62 0.20 -2.80 -22.92
CA ARG A 62 -0.83 -3.83 -23.04
C ARG A 62 -0.46 -4.95 -23.98
N TYR A 63 0.45 -4.69 -24.91
CA TYR A 63 0.81 -5.57 -26.02
C TYR A 63 2.32 -5.75 -26.08
N SER A 64 2.72 -6.89 -26.63
CA SER A 64 4.12 -7.16 -27.00
C SER A 64 4.17 -7.81 -28.38
N PHE A 65 5.18 -7.47 -29.16
CA PHE A 65 5.58 -8.21 -30.33
C PHE A 65 6.55 -9.32 -29.93
N ASN A 66 6.66 -10.37 -30.78
CA ASN A 66 7.78 -11.28 -30.76
C ASN A 66 9.03 -10.61 -31.41
N GLU A 67 10.16 -11.31 -31.44
CA GLU A 67 11.45 -10.74 -31.86
C GLU A 67 11.45 -10.16 -33.29
N ASP A 68 10.75 -10.79 -34.21
CA ASP A 68 10.71 -10.39 -35.63
C ASP A 68 9.47 -9.54 -35.97
N HIS A 69 8.65 -9.19 -34.99
CA HIS A 69 7.40 -8.45 -35.13
C HIS A 69 6.36 -9.11 -36.05
N SER A 70 6.47 -10.42 -36.30
CA SER A 70 5.48 -11.19 -37.06
C SER A 70 4.24 -11.55 -36.24
N LEU A 71 4.38 -11.63 -34.92
CA LEU A 71 3.33 -11.95 -33.97
C LEU A 71 3.16 -10.84 -32.93
N ILE A 72 1.93 -10.70 -32.45
CA ILE A 72 1.56 -9.77 -31.38
C ILE A 72 0.65 -10.47 -30.38
N ARG A 73 0.80 -10.19 -29.09
CA ARG A 73 -0.12 -10.64 -28.04
C ARG A 73 -0.46 -9.57 -27.03
N ALA A 74 -1.56 -9.75 -26.33
CA ALA A 74 -1.82 -8.97 -25.13
C ALA A 74 -1.06 -9.57 -23.93
N ASN A 75 -0.45 -8.70 -23.09
CA ASN A 75 0.39 -9.11 -21.97
C ASN A 75 -0.40 -9.70 -20.79
N GLN A 76 -1.71 -9.39 -20.69
CA GLN A 76 -2.58 -9.89 -19.62
C GLN A 76 -4.05 -9.53 -19.88
N GLY A 77 -4.97 -10.06 -19.06
CA GLY A 77 -6.38 -9.66 -19.05
C GLY A 77 -7.29 -10.47 -19.96
N HIS A 78 -6.85 -11.62 -20.43
CA HIS A 78 -7.61 -12.52 -21.27
C HIS A 78 -8.84 -13.11 -20.57
N SER A 79 -9.91 -13.31 -21.32
CA SER A 79 -11.06 -14.15 -20.94
C SER A 79 -11.13 -15.45 -21.75
N ILE A 80 -10.32 -15.58 -22.76
CA ILE A 80 -10.13 -16.80 -23.55
C ILE A 80 -9.01 -17.66 -22.92
N PRO A 81 -9.06 -18.98 -23.06
CA PRO A 81 -8.09 -19.89 -22.45
C PRO A 81 -6.75 -19.86 -23.21
N VAL A 82 -5.83 -19.01 -22.75
CA VAL A 82 -4.46 -18.92 -23.25
C VAL A 82 -3.48 -19.00 -22.08
N ASP A 83 -2.31 -19.57 -22.31
CA ASP A 83 -1.19 -19.55 -21.37
C ASP A 83 -0.16 -18.53 -21.86
N VAL A 84 -0.18 -17.34 -21.28
CA VAL A 84 0.78 -16.28 -21.62
C VAL A 84 2.15 -16.47 -20.95
N GLU A 85 2.46 -17.69 -20.54
CA GLU A 85 3.77 -18.13 -20.00
C GLU A 85 4.24 -17.31 -18.80
N LEU A 86 3.31 -17.02 -17.87
CA LEU A 86 3.62 -16.24 -16.68
C LEU A 86 4.47 -17.07 -15.70
N GLU A 87 5.62 -16.58 -15.36
CA GLU A 87 6.46 -17.16 -14.31
C GLU A 87 5.91 -16.86 -12.92
N LYS A 88 6.03 -17.83 -12.00
CA LYS A 88 5.72 -17.62 -10.60
C LYS A 88 6.77 -16.68 -9.99
N VAL A 89 6.30 -15.61 -9.34
CA VAL A 89 7.15 -14.61 -8.71
C VAL A 89 6.73 -14.44 -7.25
N LYS A 90 7.70 -14.32 -6.36
CA LYS A 90 7.44 -14.01 -4.95
C LYS A 90 6.81 -12.61 -4.87
N PRO A 91 5.60 -12.47 -4.30
CA PRO A 91 4.95 -11.17 -4.20
C PRO A 91 5.57 -10.31 -3.09
N PRO A 92 5.38 -8.99 -3.12
CA PRO A 92 5.62 -8.15 -1.97
C PRO A 92 4.66 -8.51 -0.83
N LYS A 93 4.93 -8.06 0.38
CA LYS A 93 4.10 -8.32 1.57
C LYS A 93 2.62 -7.99 1.32
N TYR A 94 2.37 -6.85 0.71
CA TYR A 94 1.02 -6.38 0.42
C TYR A 94 0.85 -6.02 -1.05
N LEU A 95 -0.34 -6.29 -1.57
CA LEU A 95 -0.83 -5.86 -2.86
C LEU A 95 -2.21 -5.20 -2.69
N TYR A 96 -2.70 -4.51 -3.71
CA TYR A 96 -3.94 -3.74 -3.62
C TYR A 96 -4.91 -4.13 -4.73
N HIS A 97 -6.21 -4.12 -4.39
CA HIS A 97 -7.28 -4.31 -5.37
C HIS A 97 -8.26 -3.16 -5.32
N GLY A 98 -8.35 -2.39 -6.40
CA GLY A 98 -9.32 -1.32 -6.55
C GLY A 98 -10.62 -1.78 -7.20
N THR A 99 -11.75 -1.43 -6.57
CA THR A 99 -13.09 -1.79 -7.03
C THR A 99 -14.06 -0.63 -6.83
N GLY A 100 -15.27 -0.74 -7.41
CA GLY A 100 -16.36 0.21 -7.10
C GLY A 100 -17.14 -0.25 -5.86
N ALA A 101 -17.62 0.70 -5.05
CA ALA A 101 -18.36 0.44 -3.82
C ALA A 101 -19.53 -0.56 -3.97
N LYS A 102 -20.18 -0.59 -5.11
CA LYS A 102 -21.29 -1.54 -5.40
C LYS A 102 -20.89 -3.03 -5.39
N PHE A 103 -19.58 -3.33 -5.41
CA PHE A 103 -19.09 -4.70 -5.43
C PHE A 103 -18.56 -5.19 -4.08
N THR A 104 -18.45 -4.32 -3.08
CA THR A 104 -17.85 -4.63 -1.77
C THR A 104 -18.57 -5.79 -1.08
N SER A 105 -19.90 -5.75 -1.01
CA SER A 105 -20.68 -6.82 -0.38
C SER A 105 -20.39 -8.22 -0.97
N SER A 106 -20.18 -8.31 -2.28
CA SER A 106 -19.80 -9.57 -2.93
C SER A 106 -18.38 -10.00 -2.58
N ILE A 107 -17.45 -9.03 -2.51
CA ILE A 107 -16.03 -9.28 -2.19
C ILE A 107 -15.90 -9.71 -0.72
N ASP A 108 -16.62 -9.07 0.19
CA ASP A 108 -16.60 -9.38 1.62
C ASP A 108 -17.12 -10.78 1.94
N GLN A 109 -17.98 -11.33 1.06
CA GLN A 109 -18.54 -12.68 1.22
C GLN A 109 -17.68 -13.77 0.57
N GLN A 110 -17.14 -13.54 -0.62
CA GLN A 110 -16.51 -14.60 -1.41
C GLN A 110 -15.02 -14.37 -1.73
N GLY A 111 -14.48 -13.22 -1.36
CA GLY A 111 -13.13 -12.81 -1.72
C GLY A 111 -13.05 -12.30 -3.16
N LEU A 112 -11.83 -12.14 -3.66
CA LEU A 112 -11.61 -11.76 -5.06
C LEU A 112 -11.56 -13.00 -5.94
N ILE A 113 -12.41 -12.99 -6.95
CA ILE A 113 -12.48 -14.03 -8.00
C ILE A 113 -12.28 -13.39 -9.37
N PRO A 114 -11.70 -14.09 -10.34
CA PRO A 114 -11.36 -13.51 -11.65
C PRO A 114 -12.56 -13.18 -12.54
N LYS A 115 -13.76 -13.71 -12.23
CA LYS A 115 -15.00 -13.60 -13.04
C LYS A 115 -14.77 -14.07 -14.46
N SER A 116 -14.86 -13.16 -15.46
CA SER A 116 -14.64 -13.49 -16.86
C SER A 116 -13.17 -13.57 -17.29
N ARG A 117 -12.24 -13.22 -16.41
CA ARG A 117 -10.80 -13.27 -16.70
C ARG A 117 -10.16 -14.55 -16.18
N LEU A 118 -8.91 -14.80 -16.59
CA LEU A 118 -8.15 -15.95 -16.10
C LEU A 118 -7.58 -15.76 -14.70
N TYR A 119 -7.36 -14.49 -14.29
CA TYR A 119 -6.73 -14.10 -13.03
C TYR A 119 -7.41 -12.91 -12.38
N VAL A 120 -7.30 -12.82 -11.07
CA VAL A 120 -7.50 -11.59 -10.30
C VAL A 120 -6.31 -10.67 -10.56
N HIS A 121 -6.59 -9.38 -10.80
CA HIS A 121 -5.59 -8.35 -11.05
C HIS A 121 -5.38 -7.52 -9.80
N LEU A 122 -4.14 -7.36 -9.39
CA LEU A 122 -3.73 -6.60 -8.22
C LEU A 122 -2.70 -5.53 -8.64
N SER A 123 -2.64 -4.47 -7.88
CA SER A 123 -1.69 -3.36 -8.06
C SER A 123 -0.62 -3.42 -6.97
N SER A 124 0.58 -2.96 -7.28
CA SER A 124 1.67 -2.80 -6.31
C SER A 124 1.44 -1.63 -5.36
N ASP A 125 0.63 -0.65 -5.77
CA ASP A 125 0.38 0.58 -5.03
C ASP A 125 -1.10 0.92 -4.95
N TYR A 126 -1.43 1.72 -3.95
CA TYR A 126 -2.79 2.15 -3.65
C TYR A 126 -3.37 3.10 -4.67
N GLU A 127 -2.59 4.08 -5.14
CA GLU A 127 -3.04 5.09 -6.08
C GLU A 127 -3.49 4.47 -7.40
N THR A 128 -2.75 3.47 -7.89
CA THR A 128 -3.15 2.68 -9.05
C THR A 128 -4.44 1.92 -8.78
N ALA A 129 -4.59 1.33 -7.59
CA ALA A 129 -5.82 0.63 -7.21
C ALA A 129 -7.01 1.60 -7.15
N VAL A 130 -6.86 2.81 -6.59
CA VAL A 130 -7.90 3.86 -6.61
C VAL A 130 -8.29 4.22 -8.05
N LYS A 131 -7.29 4.46 -8.93
CA LYS A 131 -7.55 4.78 -10.35
C LYS A 131 -8.31 3.66 -11.06
N VAL A 132 -8.04 2.40 -10.72
CA VAL A 132 -8.76 1.24 -11.26
C VAL A 132 -10.19 1.21 -10.72
N GLY A 133 -10.37 1.35 -9.42
CA GLY A 133 -11.69 1.36 -8.75
C GLY A 133 -12.60 2.47 -9.25
N SER A 134 -12.07 3.68 -9.46
CA SER A 134 -12.81 4.86 -9.91
C SER A 134 -13.52 4.67 -11.27
N ARG A 135 -13.07 3.72 -12.09
CA ARG A 135 -13.75 3.38 -13.37
C ARG A 135 -15.12 2.73 -13.17
N HIS A 136 -15.38 2.26 -11.95
CA HIS A 136 -16.58 1.50 -11.60
C HIS A 136 -17.51 2.24 -10.62
N GLY A 137 -17.27 3.55 -10.37
CA GLY A 137 -18.01 4.41 -9.46
C GLY A 137 -17.13 4.88 -8.29
N LYS A 138 -17.74 5.09 -7.11
CA LYS A 138 -16.98 5.45 -5.89
C LYS A 138 -15.95 4.35 -5.61
N PRO A 139 -14.64 4.69 -5.62
CA PRO A 139 -13.60 3.68 -5.44
C PRO A 139 -13.56 3.15 -3.99
N VAL A 140 -13.29 1.87 -3.90
CA VAL A 140 -12.93 1.18 -2.65
C VAL A 140 -11.70 0.35 -2.93
N VAL A 141 -10.75 0.31 -2.01
CA VAL A 141 -9.52 -0.45 -2.14
C VAL A 141 -9.47 -1.52 -1.06
N TYR A 142 -9.07 -2.71 -1.45
CA TYR A 142 -8.72 -3.81 -0.56
C TYR A 142 -7.20 -4.02 -0.55
N LEU A 143 -6.65 -4.08 0.65
CA LEU A 143 -5.30 -4.59 0.92
C LEU A 143 -5.35 -6.11 0.88
N VAL A 144 -4.39 -6.70 0.20
CA VAL A 144 -4.21 -8.16 0.09
C VAL A 144 -2.91 -8.53 0.81
N ASN A 145 -2.98 -9.39 1.81
CA ASN A 145 -1.79 -9.96 2.46
C ASN A 145 -1.20 -11.05 1.56
N ALA A 146 -0.42 -10.62 0.56
CA ALA A 146 0.10 -11.48 -0.48
C ALA A 146 1.24 -12.38 0.01
N GLU A 147 2.05 -11.92 0.96
CA GLU A 147 3.10 -12.73 1.58
C GLU A 147 2.53 -13.91 2.36
N GLN A 148 1.49 -13.69 3.16
CA GLN A 148 0.83 -14.78 3.87
C GLN A 148 0.16 -15.76 2.89
N MET A 149 -0.46 -15.26 1.83
CA MET A 149 -1.02 -16.12 0.79
C MET A 149 0.04 -17.00 0.13
N GLU A 150 1.19 -16.42 -0.22
CA GLU A 150 2.31 -17.14 -0.84
C GLU A 150 2.85 -18.23 0.10
N THR A 151 3.05 -17.88 1.37
CA THR A 151 3.47 -18.84 2.41
C THR A 151 2.47 -20.01 2.56
N GLU A 152 1.18 -19.75 2.37
CA GLU A 152 0.12 -20.77 2.41
C GLU A 152 -0.10 -21.47 1.04
N GLY A 153 0.80 -21.26 0.06
CA GLY A 153 0.87 -22.00 -1.20
C GLY A 153 0.11 -21.37 -2.37
N TYR A 154 -0.38 -20.15 -2.26
CA TYR A 154 -0.99 -19.44 -3.39
C TYR A 154 0.09 -18.93 -4.35
N ALA A 155 -0.11 -19.15 -5.64
CA ALA A 155 0.81 -18.67 -6.66
C ALA A 155 0.49 -17.23 -7.09
N PHE A 156 1.54 -16.44 -7.22
CA PHE A 156 1.50 -15.11 -7.79
C PHE A 156 2.36 -15.03 -9.05
N TYR A 157 1.95 -14.16 -9.94
CA TYR A 157 2.61 -13.88 -11.20
C TYR A 157 2.69 -12.37 -11.39
N CYS A 158 3.69 -11.91 -12.10
CA CYS A 158 3.80 -10.51 -12.50
C CYS A 158 3.86 -10.43 -14.02
N SER A 159 2.93 -9.72 -14.62
CA SER A 159 2.97 -9.48 -16.05
C SER A 159 4.04 -8.47 -16.44
N VAL A 160 4.45 -8.45 -17.70
CA VAL A 160 5.49 -7.54 -18.23
C VAL A 160 5.22 -6.08 -17.88
N ASN A 161 3.96 -5.69 -17.77
CA ASN A 161 3.55 -4.33 -17.41
C ASN A 161 3.31 -4.12 -15.90
N GLY A 162 3.89 -4.96 -15.05
CA GLY A 162 3.87 -4.80 -13.59
C GLY A 162 2.53 -5.08 -12.89
N VAL A 163 1.57 -5.70 -13.59
CA VAL A 163 0.30 -6.10 -12.97
C VAL A 163 0.48 -7.44 -12.27
N TRP A 164 0.16 -7.49 -10.98
CA TRP A 164 0.18 -8.72 -10.20
C TRP A 164 -1.08 -9.54 -10.43
N LEU A 165 -0.90 -10.84 -10.54
CA LEU A 165 -1.93 -11.79 -10.93
C LEU A 165 -1.96 -12.99 -9.99
N THR A 166 -3.16 -13.42 -9.60
CA THR A 166 -3.37 -14.66 -8.82
C THR A 166 -4.71 -15.28 -9.20
N LYS A 167 -4.90 -16.57 -8.94
CA LYS A 167 -6.16 -17.27 -9.31
C LYS A 167 -7.35 -16.82 -8.47
N ARG A 168 -7.14 -16.50 -7.21
CA ARG A 168 -8.19 -16.03 -6.26
C ARG A 168 -7.55 -15.39 -5.04
N VAL A 169 -8.30 -14.55 -4.32
CA VAL A 169 -7.91 -14.04 -3.00
C VAL A 169 -9.05 -14.36 -2.01
N PRO A 170 -8.89 -15.31 -1.10
CA PRO A 170 -9.85 -15.59 -0.03
C PRO A 170 -10.05 -14.39 0.90
N VAL A 171 -11.25 -14.28 1.48
CA VAL A 171 -11.65 -13.17 2.37
C VAL A 171 -10.65 -12.96 3.52
N LYS A 172 -10.12 -14.04 4.10
CA LYS A 172 -9.20 -13.98 5.25
C LYS A 172 -7.90 -13.19 4.99
N TYR A 173 -7.55 -12.95 3.73
CA TYR A 173 -6.36 -12.17 3.34
C TYR A 173 -6.70 -10.75 2.89
N LEU A 174 -8.00 -10.38 2.93
CA LEU A 174 -8.48 -9.08 2.49
C LEU A 174 -8.77 -8.18 3.68
N LYS A 175 -8.35 -6.93 3.56
CA LYS A 175 -8.75 -5.85 4.46
C LYS A 175 -9.17 -4.66 3.60
N GLN A 176 -10.41 -4.18 3.77
CA GLN A 176 -10.78 -2.91 3.16
C GLN A 176 -9.95 -1.79 3.79
N VAL A 177 -9.35 -0.95 2.96
CA VAL A 177 -8.51 0.17 3.42
C VAL A 177 -9.15 1.47 3.02
N ASP A 178 -9.12 2.42 3.92
CA ASP A 178 -9.50 3.81 3.69
C ASP A 178 -8.27 4.67 3.34
N VAL A 179 -8.52 5.94 3.04
CA VAL A 179 -7.47 6.88 2.66
C VAL A 179 -6.47 7.10 3.81
N THR A 180 -6.96 7.10 5.04
CA THR A 180 -6.16 7.34 6.25
C THR A 180 -5.08 6.26 6.44
N PHE A 181 -5.43 4.98 6.21
CA PHE A 181 -4.46 3.88 6.31
C PHE A 181 -3.31 4.01 5.32
N VAL A 182 -3.56 4.54 4.14
CA VAL A 182 -2.56 4.63 3.07
C VAL A 182 -1.64 5.82 3.26
N GLU A 183 -2.20 6.97 3.66
CA GLU A 183 -1.40 8.12 4.02
C GLU A 183 -0.46 7.76 5.17
N SER A 184 -0.96 7.08 6.21
CA SER A 184 -0.12 6.57 7.30
C SER A 184 0.99 5.64 6.82
N SER A 185 0.71 4.69 5.93
CA SER A 185 1.72 3.76 5.40
C SER A 185 2.81 4.47 4.60
N LYS A 186 2.45 5.51 3.87
CA LYS A 186 3.41 6.35 3.13
C LYS A 186 4.29 7.14 4.09
N ILE A 187 3.69 7.77 5.09
CA ILE A 187 4.41 8.51 6.14
C ILE A 187 5.34 7.57 6.91
N VAL A 188 4.90 6.35 7.25
CA VAL A 188 5.76 5.32 7.87
C VAL A 188 6.99 5.03 7.02
N SER A 189 6.83 4.89 5.70
CA SER A 189 7.96 4.64 4.81
C SER A 189 8.91 5.84 4.73
N GLU A 190 8.38 7.06 4.71
CA GLU A 190 9.16 8.30 4.73
C GLU A 190 9.93 8.44 6.06
N LEU A 191 9.28 8.18 7.20
CA LEU A 191 9.90 8.21 8.53
C LEU A 191 11.01 7.17 8.66
N LYS A 192 10.77 5.92 8.26
CA LYS A 192 11.79 4.85 8.32
C LYS A 192 13.02 5.21 7.49
N ALA A 193 12.84 5.82 6.31
CA ALA A 193 13.96 6.27 5.47
C ALA A 193 14.74 7.44 6.09
N VAL A 194 14.11 8.22 6.96
CA VAL A 194 14.76 9.30 7.71
C VAL A 194 15.48 8.76 8.95
N PHE A 195 14.89 7.79 9.66
CA PHE A 195 15.46 7.20 10.88
C PHE A 195 16.81 6.53 10.67
N GLU A 196 17.14 6.13 9.45
CA GLU A 196 18.46 5.58 9.10
C GLU A 196 19.58 6.64 8.95
N LYS A 197 19.26 7.93 9.09
CA LYS A 197 20.21 9.05 8.89
C LYS A 197 20.75 9.57 10.22
N GLU A 198 21.99 10.10 10.21
CA GLU A 198 22.62 10.67 11.41
C GLU A 198 21.83 11.85 12.02
N ASP A 199 21.24 12.72 11.19
CA ASP A 199 20.48 13.89 11.62
C ASP A 199 18.96 13.68 11.45
N ALA A 200 18.49 12.48 11.78
CA ALA A 200 17.12 12.06 11.51
C ALA A 200 16.03 12.98 12.07
N ALA A 201 16.21 13.50 13.29
CA ALA A 201 15.23 14.38 13.93
C ALA A 201 15.11 15.72 13.19
N GLU A 202 16.24 16.35 12.87
CA GLU A 202 16.29 17.62 12.12
C GLU A 202 15.69 17.45 10.73
N ILE A 203 16.06 16.37 10.03
CA ILE A 203 15.50 16.05 8.70
C ILE A 203 13.98 15.81 8.77
N ALA A 204 13.50 15.14 9.80
CA ALA A 204 12.06 14.92 9.99
C ALA A 204 11.31 16.23 10.25
N GLU A 205 11.88 17.12 11.09
CA GLU A 205 11.32 18.44 11.35
C GLU A 205 11.22 19.29 10.08
N GLU A 206 12.28 19.31 9.26
CA GLU A 206 12.30 20.13 8.05
C GLU A 206 11.52 19.54 6.87
N THR A 207 11.48 18.20 6.75
CA THR A 207 10.98 17.54 5.54
C THR A 207 9.70 16.74 5.72
N ILE A 208 9.40 16.25 6.91
CA ILE A 208 8.22 15.41 7.19
C ILE A 208 7.09 16.24 7.82
N LEU A 209 7.37 16.93 8.92
CA LEU A 209 6.38 17.74 9.64
C LEU A 209 5.64 18.75 8.76
N PRO A 210 6.28 19.54 7.88
CA PRO A 210 5.58 20.50 7.04
C PRO A 210 4.71 19.90 5.92
N LYS A 211 4.95 18.64 5.59
CA LYS A 211 4.25 17.95 4.47
C LYS A 211 2.98 17.25 4.91
N HIS A 212 2.90 16.84 6.16
CA HIS A 212 1.85 15.96 6.65
C HIS A 212 1.07 16.62 7.78
N LYS A 213 -0.23 16.30 7.86
CA LYS A 213 -1.03 16.71 9.02
C LYS A 213 -0.60 15.92 10.24
N TRP A 214 -0.53 16.60 11.39
CA TRP A 214 -0.11 15.96 12.63
C TRP A 214 -0.89 14.68 12.96
N GLN A 215 -2.20 14.66 12.70
CA GLN A 215 -3.04 13.48 12.95
C GLN A 215 -2.59 12.24 12.16
N ASP A 216 -2.21 12.42 10.90
CA ASP A 216 -1.76 11.34 10.02
C ASP A 216 -0.34 10.88 10.43
N LEU A 217 0.52 11.84 10.79
CA LEU A 217 1.86 11.59 11.31
C LEU A 217 1.82 10.82 12.64
N GLN A 218 0.95 11.20 13.56
CA GLN A 218 0.77 10.53 14.84
C GLN A 218 0.35 9.06 14.66
N GLN A 219 -0.52 8.78 13.71
CA GLN A 219 -0.93 7.41 13.39
C GLN A 219 0.21 6.59 12.75
N ALA A 220 1.03 7.23 11.92
CA ALA A 220 2.22 6.60 11.34
C ALA A 220 3.27 6.27 12.42
N LEU A 221 3.55 7.18 13.34
CA LEU A 221 4.44 6.96 14.49
C LEU A 221 3.93 5.79 15.35
N PHE A 222 2.63 5.71 15.60
CA PHE A 222 2.03 4.58 16.31
C PHE A 222 2.23 3.24 15.59
N SER A 223 2.12 3.23 14.26
CA SER A 223 2.38 2.02 13.46
C SER A 223 3.83 1.57 13.52
N ILE A 224 4.78 2.51 13.57
CA ILE A 224 6.21 2.21 13.71
C ILE A 224 6.50 1.58 15.08
N LEU A 225 5.89 2.09 16.15
CA LEU A 225 6.04 1.53 17.49
C LEU A 225 5.59 0.07 17.63
N GLN A 226 4.68 -0.36 16.78
CA GLN A 226 4.22 -1.75 16.72
C GLN A 226 5.13 -2.68 15.90
N ASP A 227 6.17 -2.13 15.25
CA ASP A 227 7.12 -2.90 14.46
C ASP A 227 8.16 -3.56 15.37
N ASP A 228 8.41 -4.87 15.16
CA ASP A 228 9.39 -5.62 15.95
C ASP A 228 10.84 -5.19 15.72
N ALA A 229 11.11 -4.47 14.63
CA ALA A 229 12.42 -3.94 14.27
C ALA A 229 12.73 -2.54 14.86
N PHE A 230 11.87 -2.01 15.73
CA PHE A 230 12.04 -0.70 16.36
C PHE A 230 13.26 -0.67 17.30
N SER A 231 14.13 0.31 17.11
CA SER A 231 15.37 0.47 17.87
C SER A 231 15.26 1.60 18.94
N GLU A 232 16.20 1.61 19.90
CA GLU A 232 16.30 2.68 20.89
C GLU A 232 16.56 4.06 20.25
N ASN A 233 17.34 4.09 19.17
CA ASN A 233 17.60 5.33 18.43
C ASN A 233 16.33 5.88 17.78
N ASP A 234 15.48 5.02 17.21
CA ASP A 234 14.19 5.41 16.60
C ASP A 234 13.27 6.07 17.62
N TYR A 235 13.39 5.66 18.88
CA TYR A 235 12.65 6.22 19.98
C TYR A 235 13.01 7.68 20.28
N GLN A 236 14.30 8.01 20.35
CA GLN A 236 14.75 9.39 20.56
C GLN A 236 14.28 10.30 19.43
N ILE A 237 14.42 9.83 18.18
CA ILE A 237 13.95 10.56 17.00
C ILE A 237 12.45 10.83 17.06
N MET A 238 11.65 9.83 17.45
CA MET A 238 10.21 10.01 17.61
C MET A 238 9.86 11.03 18.69
N ALA A 239 10.57 11.01 19.81
CA ALA A 239 10.37 11.97 20.90
C ALA A 239 10.64 13.41 20.44
N GLU A 240 11.69 13.62 19.65
CA GLU A 240 12.02 14.92 19.08
C GLU A 240 10.99 15.37 18.02
N ILE A 241 10.53 14.49 17.16
CA ILE A 241 9.45 14.79 16.21
C ILE A 241 8.18 15.25 16.93
N ILE A 242 7.79 14.55 18.00
CA ILE A 242 6.63 14.94 18.83
C ILE A 242 6.86 16.30 19.46
N TRP A 243 8.06 16.56 19.95
CA TRP A 243 8.43 17.83 20.56
C TRP A 243 8.41 18.97 19.54
N SER A 244 8.96 18.78 18.35
CA SER A 244 8.92 19.76 17.27
C SER A 244 7.50 20.09 16.83
N ALA A 245 6.60 19.08 16.79
CA ALA A 245 5.17 19.31 16.53
C ALA A 245 4.53 20.21 17.60
N VAL A 246 4.86 20.01 18.89
CA VAL A 246 4.39 20.88 19.97
C VAL A 246 4.88 22.30 19.80
N LEU A 247 6.17 22.48 19.48
CA LEU A 247 6.74 23.81 19.24
C LEU A 247 6.12 24.49 18.01
N ALA A 248 5.72 23.74 16.99
CA ALA A 248 5.00 24.24 15.83
C ALA A 248 3.53 24.62 16.14
N GLY A 249 3.06 24.41 17.36
CA GLY A 249 1.69 24.74 17.79
C GLY A 249 0.64 23.68 17.44
N GLU A 250 1.07 22.47 17.07
CA GLU A 250 0.16 21.37 16.83
C GLU A 250 -0.49 20.91 18.15
N LYS A 251 -1.76 20.53 18.04
CA LYS A 251 -2.50 19.94 19.17
C LYS A 251 -2.07 18.50 19.37
N VAL A 252 -0.96 18.31 20.06
CA VAL A 252 -0.52 16.97 20.46
C VAL A 252 -1.31 16.56 21.70
N ASP A 253 -2.09 15.49 21.57
CA ASP A 253 -2.74 14.89 22.72
C ASP A 253 -1.68 14.25 23.63
N THR A 254 -1.55 14.80 24.82
CA THR A 254 -0.53 14.38 25.81
C THR A 254 -0.63 12.89 26.13
N GLU A 255 -1.85 12.36 26.25
CA GLU A 255 -2.09 10.96 26.58
C GLU A 255 -1.65 10.06 25.43
N THR A 256 -1.92 10.48 24.19
CA THR A 256 -1.48 9.75 22.99
C THR A 256 0.03 9.82 22.82
N ALA A 257 0.65 10.97 23.03
CA ALA A 257 2.12 11.10 22.98
C ALA A 257 2.82 10.22 24.02
N ILE A 258 2.33 10.22 25.26
CA ILE A 258 2.85 9.36 26.33
C ILE A 258 2.61 7.88 25.99
N GLY A 259 1.43 7.55 25.48
CA GLY A 259 1.09 6.18 25.06
C GLY A 259 1.99 5.67 23.94
N LEU A 260 2.23 6.49 22.93
CA LEU A 260 3.15 6.19 21.84
C LEU A 260 4.55 5.89 22.35
N LEU A 261 5.06 6.74 23.20
CA LEU A 261 6.41 6.63 23.75
C LEU A 261 6.54 5.46 24.75
N TYR A 262 5.47 5.12 25.47
CA TYR A 262 5.50 4.13 26.54
C TYR A 262 5.22 2.70 26.09
N TYR A 263 4.64 2.52 24.92
CA TYR A 263 4.27 1.20 24.41
C TYR A 263 5.44 0.20 24.36
N ARG A 264 6.65 0.67 24.09
CA ARG A 264 7.85 -0.18 24.04
C ARG A 264 8.83 -0.03 25.21
N LEU A 265 8.76 1.06 25.95
CA LEU A 265 9.64 1.25 27.09
C LEU A 265 9.13 0.57 28.37
N GLY A 266 7.92 0.04 28.38
CA GLY A 266 7.29 -0.59 29.53
C GLY A 266 7.95 -1.87 30.01
N ASN A 267 9.06 -2.27 29.45
CA ASN A 267 9.86 -3.40 29.90
C ASN A 267 11.28 -2.96 30.27
N GLU A 268 11.47 -2.83 31.58
CA GLU A 268 12.71 -3.11 32.29
C GLU A 268 13.92 -2.21 32.02
N ASN A 269 14.19 -1.31 32.96
CA ASN A 269 15.52 -0.73 33.22
C ASN A 269 16.11 0.26 32.22
N ASP A 270 15.30 1.01 31.45
CA ASP A 270 15.83 2.13 30.72
C ASP A 270 15.72 3.44 31.54
N PRO A 271 16.81 3.91 32.19
CA PRO A 271 16.81 5.15 32.96
C PRO A 271 16.67 6.41 32.08
N TYR A 272 16.97 6.29 30.76
CA TYR A 272 16.91 7.42 29.82
C TYR A 272 15.51 7.60 29.22
N GLY A 273 14.83 6.53 28.89
CA GLY A 273 13.50 6.56 28.30
C GLY A 273 12.45 7.17 29.20
N ASN A 274 12.46 6.85 30.47
CA ASN A 274 11.59 7.47 31.46
C ASN A 274 11.80 8.99 31.56
N ASN A 275 13.03 9.47 31.47
CA ASN A 275 13.34 10.89 31.53
C ASN A 275 12.83 11.67 30.32
N THR A 276 12.89 11.07 29.12
CA THR A 276 12.42 11.70 27.89
C THR A 276 10.90 11.78 27.88
N ILE A 277 10.19 10.70 28.25
CA ILE A 277 8.74 10.71 28.41
C ILE A 277 8.30 11.73 29.45
N TRP A 278 9.00 11.78 30.58
CA TRP A 278 8.75 12.73 31.64
C TRP A 278 8.92 14.16 31.16
N SER A 279 9.99 14.47 30.44
CA SER A 279 10.25 15.78 29.85
C SER A 279 9.12 16.21 28.93
N ILE A 280 8.70 15.34 28.03
CA ILE A 280 7.62 15.63 27.06
C ILE A 280 6.30 15.82 27.79
N ALA A 281 5.93 14.91 28.70
CA ALA A 281 4.71 15.00 29.47
C ALA A 281 4.66 16.27 30.35
N ALA A 282 5.77 16.64 31.00
CA ALA A 282 5.87 17.83 31.78
C ALA A 282 5.71 19.11 30.94
N ARG A 283 6.35 19.17 29.78
CA ARG A 283 6.25 20.31 28.86
C ARG A 283 4.85 20.44 28.24
N LEU A 284 4.21 19.33 27.88
CA LEU A 284 2.86 19.33 27.34
C LEU A 284 1.80 19.81 28.36
N LYS A 285 2.08 19.70 29.66
CA LYS A 285 1.19 20.14 30.72
C LYS A 285 1.63 21.44 31.40
N ASP A 286 2.61 22.19 30.85
CA ASP A 286 3.20 23.38 31.47
C ASP A 286 3.69 23.12 32.91
N LEU A 287 4.20 21.93 33.19
CA LEU A 287 4.67 21.55 34.49
C LEU A 287 6.15 21.94 34.68
N ASP A 288 6.47 22.49 35.83
CA ASP A 288 7.86 22.72 36.20
C ASP A 288 8.58 21.40 36.45
N TYR A 289 9.46 21.02 35.51
CA TYR A 289 10.18 19.76 35.51
C TYR A 289 11.03 19.54 36.78
N ALA A 290 11.50 20.61 37.41
CA ALA A 290 12.38 20.54 38.58
C ALA A 290 11.64 20.21 39.87
N ASN A 291 10.33 20.47 39.97
CA ASN A 291 9.57 20.43 41.21
C ASN A 291 8.32 19.55 41.18
N SER A 292 8.06 18.78 40.10
CA SER A 292 6.79 18.02 40.02
C SER A 292 6.91 16.64 40.63
N GLU A 293 6.12 16.40 41.68
CA GLU A 293 5.79 15.03 42.13
C GLU A 293 4.86 14.28 41.16
N TYR A 294 4.54 14.90 40.01
CA TYR A 294 3.62 14.36 39.04
C TYR A 294 4.28 13.28 38.21
N ASN A 295 3.85 12.05 38.39
CA ASN A 295 4.22 10.92 37.54
C ASN A 295 3.04 10.59 36.61
N PRO A 296 3.16 10.87 35.29
CA PRO A 296 2.09 10.63 34.35
C PRO A 296 1.64 9.16 34.31
N LEU A 297 2.50 8.22 34.70
CA LEU A 297 2.20 6.80 34.79
C LEU A 297 1.41 6.41 36.03
N ARG A 298 1.22 7.33 36.96
CA ARG A 298 0.33 7.20 38.13
C ARG A 298 -1.00 7.95 37.93
N ASP A 299 -1.14 8.70 36.86
CA ASP A 299 -2.38 9.43 36.55
C ASP A 299 -3.47 8.45 36.07
N PRO A 300 -4.58 8.32 36.82
CA PRO A 300 -5.65 7.39 36.48
C PRO A 300 -6.28 7.64 35.09
N ALA A 301 -6.31 8.90 34.63
CA ALA A 301 -6.86 9.26 33.34
C ALA A 301 -5.96 8.76 32.21
N ILE A 302 -4.64 8.94 32.35
CA ILE A 302 -3.62 8.43 31.42
C ILE A 302 -3.66 6.90 31.39
N LEU A 303 -3.65 6.23 32.55
CA LEU A 303 -3.71 4.77 32.63
C LEU A 303 -4.98 4.21 31.99
N LYS A 304 -6.12 4.87 32.20
CA LYS A 304 -7.39 4.49 31.58
C LYS A 304 -7.34 4.64 30.06
N ARG A 305 -6.72 5.70 29.56
CA ARG A 305 -6.57 5.95 28.13
C ARG A 305 -5.61 4.94 27.49
N LEU A 306 -4.48 4.66 28.11
CA LEU A 306 -3.55 3.63 27.68
C LEU A 306 -4.24 2.25 27.60
N ALA A 307 -5.00 1.89 28.62
CA ALA A 307 -5.77 0.64 28.63
C ALA A 307 -6.81 0.60 27.49
N SER A 308 -7.45 1.72 27.13
CA SER A 308 -8.37 1.78 26.00
C SER A 308 -7.70 1.60 24.63
N LEU A 309 -6.37 1.81 24.56
CA LEU A 309 -5.53 1.56 23.39
C LEU A 309 -4.90 0.16 23.39
N GLY A 310 -5.27 -0.70 24.36
CA GLY A 310 -4.71 -2.04 24.52
C GLY A 310 -3.34 -2.07 25.20
N ILE A 311 -2.88 -0.94 25.76
CA ILE A 311 -1.59 -0.80 26.42
C ILE A 311 -1.77 -1.02 27.93
N HIS A 312 -1.24 -2.12 28.44
CA HIS A 312 -1.32 -2.46 29.85
C HIS A 312 0.04 -2.29 30.53
N ILE A 313 0.15 -1.31 31.44
CA ILE A 313 1.35 -1.11 32.24
C ILE A 313 1.34 -2.13 33.38
N SER A 314 2.37 -2.97 33.43
CA SER A 314 2.55 -3.90 34.56
C SER A 314 2.90 -3.12 35.84
N LYS A 315 2.29 -3.55 36.97
CA LYS A 315 2.43 -2.85 38.27
C LYS A 315 3.84 -2.87 38.89
N ASN A 316 4.85 -3.34 38.17
CA ASN A 316 6.22 -3.51 38.70
C ASN A 316 7.09 -2.25 38.73
N VAL A 317 6.54 -1.07 38.46
CA VAL A 317 7.29 0.22 38.58
C VAL A 317 7.42 0.70 40.05
N ASN A 318 7.02 -0.09 41.01
CA ASN A 318 6.91 0.35 42.44
C ASN A 318 8.01 -0.16 43.40
N SER A 319 9.16 -0.61 42.94
CA SER A 319 10.15 -1.17 43.86
C SER A 319 11.54 -0.55 43.85
N SER A 320 11.63 0.77 43.62
CA SER A 320 12.88 1.49 43.94
C SER A 320 12.64 2.83 44.61
N GLU A 321 11.96 2.81 45.75
CA GLU A 321 12.08 3.83 46.80
C GLU A 321 11.68 3.20 48.14
N ALA A 322 12.66 2.73 48.86
CA ALA A 322 12.71 2.65 50.32
C ALA A 322 14.14 2.95 50.76
#